data_7353820e3a7157f0667a9e90d49f6d15
#
_entry.id   7353820e3a7157f0667a9e90d49f6d15
#
_cell.length_a   1.000
_cell.length_b   1.000
_cell.length_c   1.000
_cell.angle_alpha   90.00
_cell.angle_beta   90.00
_cell.angle_gamma   90.00
#
_symmetry.space_group_name_H-M   'P 1'
#
loop_
_entity.id
_entity.type
_entity.pdbx_description
1 polymer ?
#
loop_
_entity_poly.entity_id
_entity_poly.type
_entity_poly.pdbx_seq_one_letter_code
_entity_poly.pdbx_strand_id
1 'polypeptide(L)'
;ACFIGDDTKDIYLTFDEGYEYGQTESILNTLKEKGVSATFFVTEPYAKDNPDLVRRMIDEGHVLGNHSVTHPSAGMPSLSLDKQENEVTENHAYIKENFGDDMYLFRYPTGRFREQSLALLNNCNYKSIFWSFAYLDYDVNNQPDHASSLQKMKDKLHPGAIYLLHAESETNAAVLGDFIDAVRAAGYGFKNF
;
A
#
# COMPACT_ATOMS: atom_id res chain seq x y z
N ALA A 1 -15.20 -2.77 3.52
CA ALA A 1 -13.89 -2.78 4.17
C ALA A 1 -13.31 -4.19 4.10
N CYS A 2 -12.03 -4.30 3.71
CA CYS A 2 -11.31 -5.57 3.58
C CYS A 2 -10.10 -5.55 4.52
N PHE A 3 -10.07 -6.41 5.52
CA PHE A 3 -8.96 -6.57 6.48
C PHE A 3 -8.15 -7.84 6.23
N ILE A 4 -8.75 -8.80 5.57
CA ILE A 4 -8.17 -10.08 5.16
C ILE A 4 -8.69 -10.36 3.76
N GLY A 5 -7.85 -10.87 2.87
CA GLY A 5 -8.22 -11.29 1.53
C GLY A 5 -9.07 -12.56 1.50
N ASP A 6 -9.00 -13.27 0.39
CA ASP A 6 -9.70 -14.55 0.27
C ASP A 6 -9.01 -15.67 1.08
N ASP A 7 -9.71 -16.78 1.32
CA ASP A 7 -9.21 -17.93 2.09
C ASP A 7 -8.36 -18.87 1.21
N THR A 8 -7.50 -18.31 0.36
CA THR A 8 -6.49 -19.04 -0.40
C THR A 8 -5.12 -18.91 0.27
N LYS A 9 -4.19 -19.83 -0.02
CA LYS A 9 -2.80 -19.70 0.42
C LYS A 9 -2.04 -18.65 -0.38
N ASP A 10 -2.63 -17.46 -0.49
CA ASP A 10 -2.01 -16.29 -1.10
C ASP A 10 -1.98 -15.15 -0.09
N ILE A 11 -1.00 -14.28 -0.22
CA ILE A 11 -0.91 -13.03 0.54
C ILE A 11 -0.92 -11.84 -0.39
N TYR A 12 -1.26 -10.68 0.15
CA TYR A 12 -1.30 -9.41 -0.54
C TYR A 12 -0.20 -8.51 -0.01
N LEU A 13 0.79 -8.21 -0.84
CA LEU A 13 1.79 -7.19 -0.53
C LEU A 13 1.24 -5.82 -0.88
N THR A 14 1.24 -4.93 0.10
CA THR A 14 0.77 -3.56 -0.11
C THR A 14 1.74 -2.57 0.52
N PHE A 15 1.99 -1.46 -0.19
CA PHE A 15 2.87 -0.39 0.22
C PHE A 15 2.11 0.93 0.27
N ASP A 16 2.30 1.68 1.34
CA ASP A 16 1.80 3.05 1.43
C ASP A 16 2.92 4.02 1.02
N GLU A 17 2.58 4.94 0.11
CA GLU A 17 3.50 5.88 -0.53
C GLU A 17 3.07 7.31 -0.20
N GLY A 18 3.73 7.90 0.78
CA GLY A 18 3.54 9.31 1.15
C GLY A 18 4.79 10.16 0.92
N TYR A 19 5.95 9.54 1.10
CA TYR A 19 7.26 10.16 0.96
C TYR A 19 8.23 9.22 0.24
N GLU A 20 9.25 9.79 -0.42
CA GLU A 20 10.32 9.03 -1.08
C GLU A 20 11.66 9.29 -0.39
N TYR A 21 12.33 8.21 0.00
CA TYR A 21 13.67 8.23 0.62
C TYR A 21 14.67 7.34 -0.12
N GLY A 22 14.44 7.09 -1.41
CA GLY A 22 15.34 6.34 -2.28
C GLY A 22 15.18 4.81 -2.18
N GLN A 23 14.12 4.30 -1.55
CA GLN A 23 13.92 2.86 -1.37
C GLN A 23 12.91 2.25 -2.34
N THR A 24 11.97 3.03 -2.86
CA THR A 24 10.91 2.52 -3.76
C THR A 24 11.49 1.88 -5.02
N GLU A 25 12.56 2.45 -5.60
CA GLU A 25 13.21 1.83 -6.76
C GLU A 25 13.77 0.44 -6.45
N SER A 26 14.42 0.26 -5.29
CA SER A 26 14.94 -1.04 -4.83
C SER A 26 13.83 -2.06 -4.61
N ILE A 27 12.70 -1.64 -4.03
CA ILE A 27 11.51 -2.47 -3.82
C ILE A 27 10.96 -2.93 -5.18
N LEU A 28 10.77 -2.03 -6.14
CA LEU A 28 10.29 -2.36 -7.49
C LEU A 28 11.25 -3.32 -8.21
N ASN A 29 12.57 -3.12 -8.09
CA ASN A 29 13.57 -4.03 -8.65
C ASN A 29 13.42 -5.45 -8.07
N THR A 30 13.26 -5.57 -6.76
CA THR A 30 13.08 -6.86 -6.08
C THR A 30 11.79 -7.53 -6.51
N LEU A 31 10.67 -6.80 -6.56
CA LEU A 31 9.37 -7.32 -7.01
C LEU A 31 9.46 -7.85 -8.44
N LYS A 32 10.10 -7.08 -9.33
CA LYS A 32 10.32 -7.48 -10.73
C LYS A 32 11.20 -8.73 -10.83
N GLU A 33 12.32 -8.79 -10.13
CA GLU A 33 13.22 -9.95 -10.12
C GLU A 33 12.51 -11.21 -9.61
N LYS A 34 11.71 -11.05 -8.56
CA LYS A 34 10.95 -12.15 -7.96
C LYS A 34 9.65 -12.48 -8.72
N GLY A 35 9.25 -11.68 -9.72
CA GLY A 35 8.00 -11.88 -10.46
C GLY A 35 6.76 -11.81 -9.55
N VAL A 36 6.73 -10.82 -8.66
CA VAL A 36 5.63 -10.56 -7.75
C VAL A 36 5.07 -9.17 -8.03
N SER A 37 3.75 -9.07 -8.18
CA SER A 37 3.10 -7.77 -8.21
C SER A 37 2.49 -7.42 -6.86
N ALA A 38 2.47 -6.12 -6.53
CA ALA A 38 2.01 -5.55 -5.27
C ALA A 38 0.97 -4.45 -5.52
N THR A 39 0.35 -3.95 -4.46
CA THR A 39 -0.52 -2.77 -4.51
C THR A 39 0.18 -1.60 -3.82
N PHE A 40 0.27 -0.45 -4.50
CA PHE A 40 0.85 0.77 -3.98
C PHE A 40 -0.24 1.81 -3.75
N PHE A 41 -0.44 2.22 -2.51
CA PHE A 41 -1.39 3.27 -2.15
C PHE A 41 -0.67 4.62 -2.16
N VAL A 42 -0.91 5.41 -3.21
CA VAL A 42 -0.17 6.65 -3.46
C VAL A 42 -0.97 7.88 -3.06
N THR A 43 -0.31 8.84 -2.41
CA THR A 43 -0.86 10.18 -2.23
C THR A 43 -0.65 11.01 -3.49
N GLU A 44 -1.47 12.05 -3.67
CA GLU A 44 -1.32 12.96 -4.82
C GLU A 44 0.05 13.68 -4.84
N PRO A 45 0.56 14.24 -3.71
CA PRO A 45 1.90 14.83 -3.69
C PRO A 45 3.01 13.84 -4.06
N TYR A 46 2.95 12.60 -3.53
CA TYR A 46 3.92 11.57 -3.92
C TYR A 46 3.94 11.35 -5.43
N ALA A 47 2.76 11.22 -6.04
CA ALA A 47 2.65 10.99 -7.47
C ALA A 47 3.14 12.19 -8.32
N LYS A 48 2.97 13.43 -7.81
CA LYS A 48 3.48 14.65 -8.44
C LYS A 48 5.00 14.73 -8.38
N ASP A 49 5.57 14.37 -7.25
CA ASP A 49 7.01 14.49 -7.00
C ASP A 49 7.80 13.33 -7.62
N ASN A 50 7.16 12.15 -7.81
CA ASN A 50 7.80 10.92 -8.26
C ASN A 50 7.06 10.27 -9.46
N PRO A 51 6.79 11.01 -10.55
CA PRO A 51 5.98 10.51 -11.67
C PRO A 51 6.60 9.29 -12.36
N ASP A 52 7.92 9.20 -12.42
CA ASP A 52 8.61 8.07 -13.05
C ASP A 52 8.43 6.77 -12.24
N LEU A 53 8.43 6.85 -10.90
CA LEU A 53 8.18 5.69 -10.04
C LEU A 53 6.72 5.22 -10.17
N VAL A 54 5.75 6.14 -10.18
CA VAL A 54 4.34 5.79 -10.38
C VAL A 54 4.11 5.16 -11.75
N ARG A 55 4.71 5.71 -12.81
CA ARG A 55 4.63 5.11 -14.16
C ARG A 55 5.23 3.72 -14.18
N ARG A 56 6.37 3.55 -13.51
CA ARG A 56 7.03 2.25 -13.39
C ARG A 56 6.16 1.23 -12.64
N MET A 57 5.45 1.64 -11.57
CA MET A 57 4.50 0.77 -10.86
C MET A 57 3.44 0.23 -11.82
N ILE A 58 2.85 1.09 -12.64
CA ILE A 58 1.82 0.71 -13.62
C ILE A 58 2.42 -0.21 -14.70
N ASP A 59 3.53 0.17 -15.30
CA ASP A 59 4.16 -0.54 -16.42
C ASP A 59 4.65 -1.94 -16.02
N GLU A 60 5.03 -2.12 -14.75
CA GLU A 60 5.46 -3.42 -14.19
C GLU A 60 4.28 -4.27 -13.66
N GLY A 61 3.04 -3.82 -13.84
CA GLY A 61 1.83 -4.59 -13.53
C GLY A 61 1.42 -4.58 -12.06
N HIS A 62 1.86 -3.56 -11.31
CA HIS A 62 1.36 -3.32 -9.96
C HIS A 62 0.01 -2.61 -10.00
N VAL A 63 -0.75 -2.71 -8.91
CA VAL A 63 -2.04 -2.03 -8.76
C VAL A 63 -1.83 -0.71 -8.01
N LEU A 64 -2.35 0.39 -8.54
CA LEU A 64 -2.41 1.64 -7.79
C LEU A 64 -3.67 1.68 -6.92
N GLY A 65 -3.50 2.15 -5.71
CA GLY A 65 -4.57 2.50 -4.78
C GLY A 65 -4.45 3.97 -4.37
N ASN A 66 -5.57 4.54 -3.98
CA ASN A 66 -5.67 5.92 -3.56
C ASN A 66 -5.39 6.04 -2.06
N HIS A 67 -4.44 6.91 -1.70
CA HIS A 67 -4.08 7.18 -0.29
C HIS A 67 -4.39 8.63 0.14
N SER A 68 -5.40 9.25 -0.50
CA SER A 68 -5.84 10.64 -0.33
C SER A 68 -4.88 11.69 -0.94
N VAL A 69 -5.29 12.96 -0.86
CA VAL A 69 -4.46 14.10 -1.26
C VAL A 69 -3.48 14.47 -0.15
N THR A 70 -4.00 14.82 1.04
CA THR A 70 -3.18 15.46 2.08
C THR A 70 -2.68 14.53 3.16
N HIS A 71 -3.09 13.25 3.13
CA HIS A 71 -2.80 12.28 4.20
C HIS A 71 -3.06 12.87 5.60
N PRO A 72 -4.33 13.22 5.95
CA PRO A 72 -4.61 13.92 7.19
C PRO A 72 -4.14 13.15 8.42
N SER A 73 -3.22 13.73 9.19
CA SER A 73 -2.56 13.07 10.33
C SER A 73 -3.51 12.64 11.45
N ALA A 74 -4.66 13.30 11.58
CA ALA A 74 -5.73 12.89 12.48
C ALA A 74 -6.68 11.84 11.87
N GLY A 75 -6.42 11.41 10.62
CA GLY A 75 -7.23 10.49 9.84
C GLY A 75 -8.41 11.16 9.14
N MET A 76 -8.94 10.49 8.11
CA MET A 76 -10.08 10.97 7.31
C MET A 76 -11.29 11.43 8.15
N PRO A 77 -11.69 10.74 9.25
CA PRO A 77 -12.83 11.16 10.06
C PRO A 77 -12.68 12.50 10.79
N SER A 78 -11.50 13.12 10.77
CA SER A 78 -11.29 14.47 11.29
C SER A 78 -11.83 15.56 10.36
N LEU A 79 -12.07 15.21 9.10
CA LEU A 79 -12.60 16.10 8.06
C LEU A 79 -14.13 15.96 7.95
N SER A 80 -14.79 17.00 7.44
CA SER A 80 -16.19 16.89 7.00
C SER A 80 -16.32 15.91 5.83
N LEU A 81 -17.51 15.38 5.58
CA LEU A 81 -17.73 14.43 4.50
C LEU A 81 -17.36 15.00 3.13
N ASP A 82 -17.73 16.26 2.85
CA ASP A 82 -17.36 16.92 1.59
C ASP A 82 -15.83 17.01 1.40
N LYS A 83 -15.09 17.29 2.48
CA LYS A 83 -13.63 17.30 2.42
C LYS A 83 -13.05 15.89 2.24
N GLN A 84 -13.65 14.88 2.87
CA GLN A 84 -13.25 13.50 2.65
C GLN A 84 -13.47 13.07 1.18
N GLU A 85 -14.58 13.49 0.57
CA GLU A 85 -14.86 13.24 -0.83
C GLU A 85 -13.80 13.91 -1.73
N ASN A 86 -13.45 15.16 -1.44
CA ASN A 86 -12.39 15.87 -2.19
C ASN A 86 -11.04 15.16 -2.08
N GLU A 87 -10.65 14.70 -0.89
CA GLU A 87 -9.42 13.93 -0.66
C GLU A 87 -9.33 12.68 -1.56
N VAL A 88 -10.46 12.08 -1.89
CA VAL A 88 -10.54 10.89 -2.74
C VAL A 88 -10.59 11.28 -4.21
N THR A 89 -11.49 12.19 -4.58
CA THR A 89 -11.80 12.51 -5.97
C THR A 89 -10.70 13.32 -6.65
N GLU A 90 -10.03 14.22 -5.94
CA GLU A 90 -8.92 15.03 -6.48
C GLU A 90 -7.72 14.14 -6.81
N ASN A 91 -7.29 13.28 -5.87
CA ASN A 91 -6.21 12.33 -6.15
C ASN A 91 -6.56 11.37 -7.29
N HIS A 92 -7.80 10.86 -7.32
CA HIS A 92 -8.27 10.03 -8.42
C HIS A 92 -8.17 10.75 -9.78
N ALA A 93 -8.69 11.98 -9.84
CA ALA A 93 -8.66 12.79 -11.06
C ALA A 93 -7.23 13.04 -11.53
N TYR A 94 -6.32 13.37 -10.61
CA TYR A 94 -4.92 13.58 -10.91
C TYR A 94 -4.25 12.33 -11.51
N ILE A 95 -4.43 11.17 -10.87
CA ILE A 95 -3.85 9.91 -11.34
C ILE A 95 -4.44 9.53 -12.70
N LYS A 96 -5.73 9.65 -12.88
CA LYS A 96 -6.40 9.34 -14.15
C LYS A 96 -5.93 10.24 -15.29
N GLU A 97 -5.80 11.54 -15.06
CA GLU A 97 -5.36 12.51 -16.07
C GLU A 97 -3.89 12.31 -16.47
N ASN A 98 -3.01 12.06 -15.51
CA ASN A 98 -1.55 12.05 -15.76
C ASN A 98 -1.00 10.67 -16.07
N PHE A 99 -1.64 9.59 -15.59
CA PHE A 99 -1.16 8.22 -15.73
C PHE A 99 -2.14 7.30 -16.44
N GLY A 100 -3.40 7.69 -16.61
CA GLY A 100 -4.42 6.88 -17.28
C GLY A 100 -4.98 5.74 -16.42
N ASP A 101 -4.63 5.68 -15.14
CA ASP A 101 -5.09 4.65 -14.22
C ASP A 101 -6.41 5.06 -13.56
N ASP A 102 -7.35 4.12 -13.48
CA ASP A 102 -8.68 4.32 -12.89
C ASP A 102 -8.75 3.61 -11.54
N MET A 103 -8.10 4.21 -10.53
CA MET A 103 -8.01 3.62 -9.19
C MET A 103 -9.37 3.26 -8.60
N TYR A 104 -9.46 2.10 -7.98
CA TYR A 104 -10.69 1.59 -7.33
C TYR A 104 -10.48 1.09 -5.89
N LEU A 105 -9.24 1.15 -5.41
CA LEU A 105 -8.85 0.78 -4.05
C LEU A 105 -8.48 2.03 -3.26
N PHE A 106 -8.94 2.10 -2.02
CA PHE A 106 -8.61 3.18 -1.10
C PHE A 106 -8.06 2.63 0.20
N ARG A 107 -7.00 3.24 0.71
CA ARG A 107 -6.51 3.01 2.06
C ARG A 107 -6.61 4.30 2.87
N TYR A 108 -7.24 4.18 4.04
CA TYR A 108 -7.42 5.31 4.94
C TYR A 108 -6.08 5.73 5.57
N PRO A 109 -5.67 7.01 5.43
CA PRO A 109 -4.58 7.56 6.22
C PRO A 109 -4.74 7.24 7.70
N THR A 110 -3.68 6.73 8.33
CA THR A 110 -3.66 6.26 9.72
C THR A 110 -4.60 5.09 10.07
N GLY A 111 -5.28 4.51 9.09
CA GLY A 111 -6.26 3.43 9.29
C GLY A 111 -7.55 3.83 10.02
N ARG A 112 -7.75 5.12 10.30
CA ARG A 112 -8.95 5.61 11.01
C ARG A 112 -10.10 5.81 10.06
N PHE A 113 -11.25 5.23 10.39
CA PHE A 113 -12.49 5.35 9.61
C PHE A 113 -13.72 5.45 10.50
N ARG A 114 -14.85 5.84 9.90
CA ARG A 114 -16.20 5.79 10.47
C ARG A 114 -17.13 5.16 9.44
N GLU A 115 -18.28 4.68 9.88
CA GLU A 115 -19.29 4.10 8.98
C GLU A 115 -19.66 5.05 7.84
N GLN A 116 -19.84 6.33 8.15
CA GLN A 116 -20.14 7.36 7.15
C GLN A 116 -19.01 7.53 6.12
N SER A 117 -17.74 7.45 6.55
CA SER A 117 -16.59 7.48 5.64
C SER A 117 -16.54 6.26 4.73
N LEU A 118 -16.87 5.07 5.26
CA LEU A 118 -16.96 3.84 4.47
C LEU A 118 -18.10 3.92 3.44
N ALA A 119 -19.26 4.45 3.84
CA ALA A 119 -20.40 4.64 2.94
C ALA A 119 -20.06 5.63 1.82
N LEU A 120 -19.37 6.73 2.14
CA LEU A 120 -18.90 7.70 1.17
C LEU A 120 -18.01 7.05 0.11
N LEU A 121 -16.97 6.30 0.53
CA LEU A 121 -16.06 5.64 -0.40
C LEU A 121 -16.76 4.59 -1.26
N ASN A 122 -17.71 3.86 -0.69
CA ASN A 122 -18.51 2.91 -1.46
C ASN A 122 -19.35 3.62 -2.54
N ASN A 123 -19.91 4.80 -2.23
CA ASN A 123 -20.62 5.63 -3.21
C ASN A 123 -19.69 6.18 -4.30
N CYS A 124 -18.42 6.39 -4.00
CA CYS A 124 -17.38 6.75 -4.97
C CYS A 124 -16.83 5.52 -5.74
N ASN A 125 -17.44 4.35 -5.60
CA ASN A 125 -16.99 3.08 -6.19
C ASN A 125 -15.61 2.60 -5.72
N TYR A 126 -15.20 2.98 -4.52
CA TYR A 126 -13.95 2.52 -3.93
C TYR A 126 -14.14 1.35 -2.96
N LYS A 127 -13.24 0.38 -3.05
CA LYS A 127 -13.10 -0.70 -2.06
C LYS A 127 -12.08 -0.27 -1.01
N SER A 128 -12.50 -0.18 0.25
CA SER A 128 -11.61 0.17 1.38
C SER A 128 -10.75 -1.02 1.78
N ILE A 129 -9.43 -0.88 1.68
CA ILE A 129 -8.45 -1.91 2.00
C ILE A 129 -7.69 -1.53 3.27
N PHE A 130 -7.74 -2.41 4.25
CA PHE A 130 -6.98 -2.36 5.49
C PHE A 130 -5.89 -3.43 5.46
N TRP A 131 -5.51 -3.97 6.61
CA TRP A 131 -4.45 -4.96 6.73
C TRP A 131 -4.69 -5.91 7.89
N SER A 132 -4.05 -7.06 7.84
CA SER A 132 -3.95 -8.01 8.94
C SER A 132 -2.57 -7.99 9.59
N PHE A 133 -1.57 -7.40 8.93
CA PHE A 133 -0.22 -7.21 9.45
C PHE A 133 0.31 -5.82 9.12
N ALA A 134 0.91 -5.17 10.11
CA ALA A 134 1.75 -3.98 10.00
C ALA A 134 2.75 -3.96 11.15
N TYR A 135 3.82 -3.19 11.00
CA TYR A 135 4.78 -2.95 12.06
C TYR A 135 5.35 -1.52 11.95
N LEU A 136 6.20 -1.12 12.89
CA LEU A 136 6.78 0.23 12.88
C LEU A 136 7.99 0.27 11.93
N ASP A 137 7.75 0.56 10.67
CA ASP A 137 8.72 0.58 9.58
C ASP A 137 8.90 1.97 8.94
N TYR A 138 7.97 2.90 9.19
CA TYR A 138 7.91 4.21 8.57
C TYR A 138 8.84 5.28 9.19
N ASP A 139 9.44 5.03 10.35
CA ASP A 139 10.39 5.98 10.93
C ASP A 139 11.79 5.80 10.29
N VAL A 140 12.07 6.61 9.28
CA VAL A 140 13.34 6.55 8.52
C VAL A 140 14.58 6.79 9.37
N ASN A 141 14.43 7.43 10.53
CA ASN A 141 15.55 7.70 11.47
C ASN A 141 15.73 6.59 12.52
N ASN A 142 14.78 5.66 12.61
CA ASN A 142 14.80 4.57 13.58
C ASN A 142 14.27 3.29 12.96
N GLN A 143 14.99 2.81 11.95
CA GLN A 143 14.60 1.61 11.22
C GLN A 143 14.76 0.35 12.10
N PRO A 144 13.79 -0.57 12.06
CA PRO A 144 13.85 -1.80 12.82
C PRO A 144 14.93 -2.75 12.26
N ASP A 145 15.45 -3.62 13.14
CA ASP A 145 16.45 -4.62 12.76
C ASP A 145 15.92 -5.59 11.68
N HIS A 146 16.72 -5.85 10.65
CA HIS A 146 16.36 -6.64 9.48
C HIS A 146 15.93 -8.07 9.84
N ALA A 147 16.73 -8.77 10.67
CA ALA A 147 16.46 -10.17 11.00
C ALA A 147 15.17 -10.31 11.82
N SER A 148 14.96 -9.42 12.78
CA SER A 148 13.74 -9.41 13.59
C SER A 148 12.51 -9.02 12.79
N SER A 149 12.64 -8.10 11.82
CA SER A 149 11.56 -7.69 10.93
C SER A 149 11.14 -8.82 9.99
N LEU A 150 12.11 -9.46 9.35
CA LEU A 150 11.85 -10.63 8.52
C LEU A 150 11.15 -11.74 9.32
N GLN A 151 11.61 -12.01 10.56
CA GLN A 151 10.98 -13.03 11.39
C GLN A 151 9.54 -12.67 11.77
N LYS A 152 9.27 -11.39 12.15
CA LYS A 152 7.90 -10.91 12.41
C LYS A 152 6.98 -11.08 11.22
N MET A 153 7.44 -10.74 10.01
CA MET A 153 6.68 -10.92 8.79
C MET A 153 6.35 -12.39 8.54
N LYS A 154 7.31 -13.29 8.70
CA LYS A 154 7.13 -14.74 8.56
C LYS A 154 6.15 -15.32 9.58
N ASP A 155 6.22 -14.89 10.84
CA ASP A 155 5.36 -15.38 11.93
C ASP A 155 3.88 -14.99 11.76
N LYS A 156 3.59 -14.06 10.86
CA LYS A 156 2.24 -13.53 10.58
C LYS A 156 1.65 -14.04 9.26
N LEU A 157 2.29 -15.03 8.63
CA LEU A 157 1.74 -15.69 7.45
C LEU A 157 0.44 -16.41 7.79
N HIS A 158 -0.61 -16.10 7.06
CA HIS A 158 -1.89 -16.80 7.07
C HIS A 158 -2.60 -16.64 5.72
N PRO A 159 -3.55 -17.51 5.35
CA PRO A 159 -4.33 -17.34 4.13
C PRO A 159 -4.99 -15.96 4.06
N GLY A 160 -4.87 -15.30 2.90
CA GLY A 160 -5.42 -13.96 2.68
C GLY A 160 -4.75 -12.83 3.47
N ALA A 161 -3.56 -13.04 4.03
CA ALA A 161 -2.87 -11.99 4.79
C ALA A 161 -2.61 -10.76 3.93
N ILE A 162 -3.01 -9.58 4.43
CA ILE A 162 -2.72 -8.28 3.81
C ILE A 162 -1.62 -7.61 4.62
N TYR A 163 -0.45 -7.45 4.00
CA TYR A 163 0.71 -6.80 4.60
C TYR A 163 0.69 -5.32 4.25
N LEU A 164 0.60 -4.46 5.27
CA LEU A 164 0.87 -3.04 5.14
C LEU A 164 2.35 -2.82 5.44
N LEU A 165 3.06 -2.33 4.43
CA LEU A 165 4.46 -1.92 4.47
C LEU A 165 4.56 -0.47 3.98
N HIS A 166 5.64 0.23 4.35
CA HIS A 166 5.92 1.56 3.83
C HIS A 166 7.16 1.50 2.93
N ALA A 167 7.09 2.11 1.75
CA ALA A 167 8.17 2.00 0.78
C ALA A 167 9.36 2.91 1.07
N GLU A 168 9.21 3.90 1.96
CA GLU A 168 10.34 4.68 2.48
C GLU A 168 11.27 3.88 3.41
N SER A 169 10.88 2.65 3.83
CA SER A 169 11.64 1.83 4.76
C SER A 169 12.84 1.14 4.10
N GLU A 170 14.04 1.48 4.56
CA GLU A 170 15.28 0.79 4.18
C GLU A 170 15.23 -0.68 4.60
N THR A 171 14.67 -0.96 5.79
CA THR A 171 14.49 -2.34 6.27
C THR A 171 13.59 -3.15 5.35
N ASN A 172 12.44 -2.59 4.91
CA ASN A 172 11.56 -3.28 3.96
C ASN A 172 12.28 -3.57 2.65
N ALA A 173 12.99 -2.59 2.10
CA ALA A 173 13.76 -2.78 0.87
C ALA A 173 14.80 -3.89 1.01
N ALA A 174 15.50 -3.96 2.16
CA ALA A 174 16.53 -4.95 2.42
C ALA A 174 16.00 -6.39 2.58
N VAL A 175 14.84 -6.57 3.25
CA VAL A 175 14.35 -7.91 3.59
C VAL A 175 13.29 -8.45 2.63
N LEU A 176 12.78 -7.66 1.70
CA LEU A 176 11.66 -8.02 0.83
C LEU A 176 11.95 -9.29 0.01
N GLY A 177 13.14 -9.40 -0.57
CA GLY A 177 13.53 -10.59 -1.34
C GLY A 177 13.51 -11.87 -0.55
N ASP A 178 14.09 -11.85 0.64
CA ASP A 178 14.12 -13.00 1.56
C ASP A 178 12.71 -13.33 2.09
N PHE A 179 11.89 -12.31 2.31
CA PHE A 179 10.50 -12.51 2.69
C PHE A 179 9.68 -13.20 1.59
N ILE A 180 9.81 -12.77 0.33
CA ILE A 180 9.15 -13.41 -0.82
C ILE A 180 9.56 -14.88 -0.92
N ASP A 181 10.85 -15.19 -0.79
CA ASP A 181 11.34 -16.56 -0.84
C ASP A 181 10.80 -17.40 0.33
N ALA A 182 10.73 -16.83 1.53
CA ALA A 182 10.17 -17.50 2.70
C ALA A 182 8.66 -17.79 2.55
N VAL A 183 7.89 -16.87 1.98
CA VAL A 183 6.46 -17.04 1.66
C VAL A 183 6.26 -18.24 0.75
N ARG A 184 7.04 -18.31 -0.34
CA ARG A 184 6.99 -19.42 -1.29
C ARG A 184 7.42 -20.76 -0.66
N ALA A 185 8.48 -20.73 0.15
CA ALA A 185 8.95 -21.93 0.87
C ALA A 185 7.90 -22.45 1.87
N ALA A 186 7.06 -21.58 2.43
CA ALA A 186 5.93 -21.94 3.28
C ALA A 186 4.68 -22.42 2.50
N GLY A 187 4.76 -22.47 1.17
CA GLY A 187 3.68 -22.93 0.29
C GLY A 187 2.59 -21.88 0.05
N TYR A 188 2.92 -20.61 0.20
CA TYR A 188 2.03 -19.48 -0.12
C TYR A 188 2.40 -18.85 -1.48
N GLY A 189 1.41 -18.24 -2.11
CA GLY A 189 1.56 -17.40 -3.29
C GLY A 189 1.32 -15.93 -3.00
N PHE A 190 1.25 -15.14 -4.07
CA PHE A 190 0.96 -13.71 -4.02
C PHE A 190 -0.22 -13.38 -4.93
N LYS A 191 -1.09 -12.47 -4.46
CA LYS A 191 -2.22 -11.93 -5.21
C LYS A 191 -2.29 -10.41 -5.11
N ASN A 192 -2.91 -9.80 -6.11
CA ASN A 192 -3.41 -8.42 -6.06
C ASN A 192 -4.94 -8.41 -5.89
N PHE A 193 -5.47 -7.23 -5.57
CA PHE A 193 -6.91 -6.97 -5.45
C PHE A 193 -7.60 -6.85 -6.81
#